data_cef7008ddd1d16dba0d3dfec3f2e346d
#
_entry.id   cef7008ddd1d16dba0d3dfec3f2e346d
#
_cell.length_a   1.000
_cell.length_b   1.000
_cell.length_c   1.000
_cell.angle_alpha   90.00
_cell.angle_beta   90.00
_cell.angle_gamma   90.00
#
_symmetry.space_group_name_H-M   'P 1'
#
loop_
_entity.id
_entity.type
_entity.pdbx_description
1 polymer ?
#
loop_
_entity_poly.entity_id
_entity_poly.type
_entity_poly.pdbx_seq_one_letter_code
_entity_poly.pdbx_strand_id
1 'polypeptide(L)'
;VTVCNDADAAILAEQWVGTAKGGIKDFIMLTLGTGVGFGVVANGELVRGGSNAIEGGHMIVERNGRPCGCSQRGCLEAYSSAGALMSQVQEHLRAGRDSSLAKYSEADINAEFVFKHAAEGDDLCKHLIEEAADYLGFACVTFCRMLDPEIIVLSGGIAEAGETYIEKIRRAYAKHTWAKFPNPVLIEKASAGYDSGIIGAVAVCKNQRKGP
;
A
#
# COMPACT_ATOMS: atom_id res chain seq x y z
N VAL A 1 22.49 -1.09 20.28
CA VAL A 1 22.05 -1.22 18.89
C VAL A 1 20.56 -1.52 18.92
N THR A 2 19.77 -0.74 18.22
CA THR A 2 18.32 -0.96 18.08
C THR A 2 18.04 -1.45 16.68
N VAL A 3 17.24 -2.49 16.56
CA VAL A 3 16.77 -3.02 15.28
C VAL A 3 15.26 -2.74 15.20
N CYS A 4 14.80 -2.28 14.07
CA CYS A 4 13.37 -2.15 13.76
C CYS A 4 13.07 -2.74 12.38
N ASN A 5 11.81 -3.05 12.13
CA ASN A 5 11.33 -3.42 10.81
C ASN A 5 11.45 -2.21 9.87
N ASP A 6 11.64 -2.43 8.57
CA ASP A 6 11.75 -1.37 7.56
C ASP A 6 10.45 -0.58 7.38
N ALA A 7 9.30 -1.24 7.46
CA ALA A 7 7.99 -0.58 7.46
C ALA A 7 7.81 0.31 8.70
N ASP A 8 8.24 -0.17 9.90
CA ASP A 8 8.26 0.63 11.12
C ASP A 8 9.12 1.89 10.96
N ALA A 9 10.29 1.75 10.34
CA ALA A 9 11.15 2.89 10.05
C ALA A 9 10.48 3.88 9.09
N ALA A 10 9.90 3.40 8.02
CA ALA A 10 9.25 4.25 7.02
C ALA A 10 8.06 5.03 7.63
N ILE A 11 7.22 4.38 8.45
CA ILE A 11 6.08 5.05 9.11
C ILE A 11 6.54 6.12 10.11
N LEU A 12 7.61 5.87 10.86
CA LEU A 12 8.18 6.85 11.79
C LEU A 12 8.84 8.03 11.06
N ALA A 13 9.38 7.82 9.87
CA ALA A 13 9.86 8.91 9.03
C ALA A 13 8.72 9.83 8.58
N GLU A 14 7.59 9.25 8.13
CA GLU A 14 6.40 10.02 7.76
C GLU A 14 5.82 10.80 8.93
N GLN A 15 5.82 10.23 10.12
CA GLN A 15 5.41 10.92 11.34
C GLN A 15 6.33 12.09 11.70
N TRP A 16 7.63 11.94 11.49
CA TRP A 16 8.61 12.93 11.92
C TRP A 16 8.78 14.07 10.92
N VAL A 17 8.94 13.77 9.63
CA VAL A 17 9.28 14.76 8.60
C VAL A 17 8.37 14.73 7.39
N GLY A 18 7.57 13.67 7.21
CA GLY A 18 6.77 13.41 6.03
C GLY A 18 5.34 13.92 6.10
N THR A 19 4.45 13.21 5.42
CA THR A 19 3.03 13.57 5.22
C THR A 19 2.25 13.58 6.54
N ALA A 20 2.60 12.72 7.50
CA ALA A 20 1.97 12.65 8.81
C ALA A 20 2.61 13.56 9.87
N LYS A 21 3.50 14.48 9.49
CA LYS A 21 4.07 15.47 10.42
C LYS A 21 3.04 16.51 10.89
N GLY A 22 3.36 17.22 11.94
CA GLY A 22 2.59 18.41 12.34
C GLY A 22 1.43 18.13 13.29
N GLY A 23 1.48 17.03 14.03
CA GLY A 23 0.53 16.74 15.10
C GLY A 23 -0.50 15.67 14.76
N ILE A 24 -0.45 15.06 13.57
CA ILE A 24 -1.23 13.86 13.25
C ILE A 24 -0.81 12.75 14.19
N LYS A 25 -1.78 12.19 14.91
CA LYS A 25 -1.55 11.19 15.95
C LYS A 25 -2.06 9.80 15.56
N ASP A 26 -3.04 9.77 14.69
CA ASP A 26 -3.72 8.53 14.31
C ASP A 26 -3.64 8.39 12.79
N PHE A 27 -2.76 7.52 12.30
CA PHE A 27 -2.64 7.30 10.87
C PHE A 27 -2.21 5.88 10.53
N ILE A 28 -2.50 5.50 9.30
CA ILE A 28 -2.11 4.23 8.70
C ILE A 28 -1.15 4.51 7.57
N MET A 29 -0.15 3.65 7.41
CA MET A 29 0.72 3.66 6.24
C MET A 29 0.65 2.31 5.53
N LEU A 30 0.45 2.35 4.22
CA LEU A 30 0.56 1.22 3.32
C LEU A 30 1.81 1.39 2.46
N THR A 31 2.71 0.41 2.48
CA THR A 31 3.89 0.41 1.61
C THR A 31 3.65 -0.54 0.45
N LEU A 32 3.47 0.02 -0.75
CA LEU A 32 3.10 -0.68 -1.98
C LEU A 32 4.36 -1.02 -2.78
N GLY A 33 4.92 -2.19 -2.54
CA GLY A 33 6.13 -2.70 -3.18
C GLY A 33 5.94 -4.11 -3.73
N THR A 34 6.95 -4.97 -3.63
CA THR A 34 6.85 -6.40 -3.97
C THR A 34 5.70 -7.07 -3.24
N GLY A 35 5.48 -6.69 -1.99
CA GLY A 35 4.30 -7.00 -1.17
C GLY A 35 3.53 -5.74 -0.80
N VAL A 36 2.63 -5.87 0.19
CA VAL A 36 1.91 -4.76 0.81
C VAL A 36 2.27 -4.69 2.29
N GLY A 37 3.18 -3.78 2.64
CA GLY A 37 3.50 -3.49 4.04
C GLY A 37 2.39 -2.65 4.69
N PHE A 38 2.28 -2.76 6.01
CA PHE A 38 1.25 -2.09 6.78
C PHE A 38 1.81 -1.60 8.13
N GLY A 39 1.48 -0.39 8.52
CA GLY A 39 1.82 0.12 9.82
C GLY A 39 0.74 1.06 10.34
N VAL A 40 0.61 1.14 11.66
CA VAL A 40 -0.40 1.94 12.36
C VAL A 40 0.28 2.78 13.42
N VAL A 41 -0.04 4.06 13.46
CA VAL A 41 0.25 4.95 14.58
C VAL A 41 -1.08 5.32 15.22
N ALA A 42 -1.18 5.13 16.54
CA ALA A 42 -2.34 5.50 17.32
C ALA A 42 -1.91 6.28 18.55
N ASN A 43 -2.57 7.41 18.83
CA ASN A 43 -2.21 8.35 19.88
C ASN A 43 -0.75 8.86 19.77
N GLY A 44 -0.21 8.94 18.58
CA GLY A 44 1.16 9.36 18.32
C GLY A 44 2.22 8.27 18.49
N GLU A 45 1.83 7.04 18.81
CA GLU A 45 2.73 5.91 19.05
C GLU A 45 2.52 4.79 18.03
N LEU A 46 3.63 4.19 17.58
CA LEU A 46 3.59 3.06 16.68
C LEU A 46 2.97 1.84 17.37
N VAL A 47 1.89 1.32 16.80
CA VAL A 47 1.20 0.12 17.31
C VAL A 47 1.95 -1.13 16.84
N ARG A 48 2.36 -1.97 17.78
CA ARG A 48 3.11 -3.19 17.49
C ARG A 48 2.35 -4.48 17.75
N GLY A 49 1.27 -4.42 18.52
CA GLY A 49 0.55 -5.61 18.97
C GLY A 49 1.38 -6.52 19.89
N GLY A 50 0.81 -7.64 20.30
CA GLY A 50 1.45 -8.54 21.25
C GLY A 50 2.55 -9.43 20.65
N SER A 51 2.54 -9.62 19.34
CA SER A 51 3.50 -10.48 18.60
C SER A 51 4.29 -9.74 17.53
N ASN A 52 4.15 -8.43 17.43
CA ASN A 52 4.69 -7.60 16.33
C ASN A 52 4.22 -8.07 14.93
N ALA A 53 3.02 -8.66 14.84
CA ALA A 53 2.46 -9.24 13.62
C ALA A 53 1.20 -8.49 13.16
N ILE A 54 1.28 -7.14 13.13
CA ILE A 54 0.23 -6.33 12.51
C ILE A 54 0.50 -6.29 11.02
N GLU A 55 -0.21 -7.11 10.26
CA GLU A 55 0.06 -7.41 8.85
C GLU A 55 -1.18 -7.13 8.00
N GLY A 56 -1.54 -5.84 7.85
CA GLY A 56 -2.72 -5.44 7.10
C GLY A 56 -2.70 -5.82 5.62
N GLY A 57 -1.52 -5.98 5.01
CA GLY A 57 -1.38 -6.52 3.65
C GLY A 57 -1.89 -7.96 3.50
N HIS A 58 -1.92 -8.71 4.60
CA HIS A 58 -2.46 -10.07 4.64
C HIS A 58 -3.92 -10.15 5.12
N MET A 59 -4.59 -9.00 5.29
CA MET A 59 -6.04 -8.96 5.48
C MET A 59 -6.75 -9.61 4.29
N ILE A 60 -7.70 -10.51 4.55
CA ILE A 60 -8.48 -11.19 3.52
C ILE A 60 -9.52 -10.21 2.97
N VAL A 61 -9.35 -9.80 1.71
CA VAL A 61 -10.26 -8.93 0.97
C VAL A 61 -11.19 -9.71 0.04
N GLU A 62 -10.83 -10.96 -0.27
CA GLU A 62 -11.61 -11.84 -1.14
C GLU A 62 -11.66 -13.27 -0.58
N ARG A 63 -12.84 -13.70 -0.18
CA ARG A 63 -13.02 -15.06 0.35
C ARG A 63 -12.72 -16.11 -0.73
N ASN A 64 -11.82 -17.06 -0.40
CA ASN A 64 -11.34 -18.09 -1.32
C ASN A 64 -10.66 -17.53 -2.59
N GLY A 65 -10.19 -16.30 -2.53
CA GLY A 65 -9.54 -15.60 -3.63
C GLY A 65 -8.16 -16.14 -4.00
N ARG A 66 -7.32 -15.28 -4.58
CA ARG A 66 -5.99 -15.62 -5.08
C ARG A 66 -5.09 -16.17 -3.97
N PRO A 67 -4.21 -17.17 -4.26
CA PRO A 67 -3.22 -17.62 -3.29
C PRO A 67 -2.25 -16.47 -2.96
N CYS A 68 -1.84 -16.40 -1.69
CA CYS A 68 -0.83 -15.46 -1.20
C CYS A 68 0.42 -16.18 -0.73
N GLY A 69 1.58 -15.53 -0.81
CA GLY A 69 2.86 -16.06 -0.34
C GLY A 69 2.87 -16.46 1.16
N CYS A 70 1.97 -15.88 1.97
CA CYS A 70 1.79 -16.25 3.37
C CYS A 70 1.01 -17.55 3.60
N SER A 71 0.71 -18.30 2.56
CA SER A 71 -0.08 -19.55 2.57
C SER A 71 -1.59 -19.37 2.77
N GLN A 72 -2.09 -18.14 2.93
CA GLN A 72 -3.52 -17.84 2.93
C GLN A 72 -4.04 -17.61 1.50
N ARG A 73 -5.34 -17.39 1.39
CA ARG A 73 -5.99 -17.00 0.13
C ARG A 73 -6.77 -15.70 0.33
N GLY A 74 -6.74 -14.86 -0.69
CA GLY A 74 -7.53 -13.64 -0.72
C GLY A 74 -6.95 -12.45 0.02
N CYS A 75 -5.67 -12.48 0.40
CA CYS A 75 -4.98 -11.34 1.02
C CYS A 75 -4.96 -10.12 0.09
N LEU A 76 -5.03 -8.93 0.63
CA LEU A 76 -4.89 -7.66 -0.12
C LEU A 76 -3.64 -7.66 -0.98
N GLU A 77 -2.51 -8.13 -0.46
CA GLU A 77 -1.24 -8.24 -1.17
C GLU A 77 -1.35 -9.02 -2.48
N ALA A 78 -2.16 -10.11 -2.52
CA ALA A 78 -2.34 -10.94 -3.70
C ALA A 78 -3.10 -10.25 -4.85
N TYR A 79 -3.61 -9.04 -4.63
CA TYR A 79 -4.32 -8.22 -5.62
C TYR A 79 -3.64 -6.90 -5.92
N SER A 80 -2.95 -6.31 -4.93
CA SER A 80 -2.56 -4.89 -5.00
C SER A 80 -1.06 -4.65 -4.88
N SER A 81 -0.23 -5.69 -4.73
CA SER A 81 1.23 -5.55 -4.75
C SER A 81 1.80 -5.55 -6.17
N ALA A 82 3.05 -5.09 -6.34
CA ALA A 82 3.78 -5.22 -7.59
C ALA A 82 3.92 -6.69 -8.00
N GLY A 83 4.20 -7.58 -7.04
CA GLY A 83 4.28 -9.02 -7.29
C GLY A 83 2.96 -9.60 -7.79
N ALA A 84 1.85 -9.19 -7.20
CA ALA A 84 0.51 -9.59 -7.64
C ALA A 84 0.20 -9.07 -9.05
N LEU A 85 0.50 -7.80 -9.32
CA LEU A 85 0.27 -7.20 -10.63
C LEU A 85 1.03 -7.94 -11.73
N MET A 86 2.32 -8.24 -11.51
CA MET A 86 3.12 -9.01 -12.47
C MET A 86 2.59 -10.44 -12.67
N SER A 87 2.22 -11.13 -11.58
CA SER A 87 1.64 -12.48 -11.65
C SER A 87 0.35 -12.50 -12.47
N GLN A 88 -0.51 -11.51 -12.29
CA GLN A 88 -1.77 -11.38 -13.02
C GLN A 88 -1.54 -11.08 -14.51
N VAL A 89 -0.60 -10.19 -14.84
CA VAL A 89 -0.20 -9.96 -16.24
C VAL A 89 0.24 -11.26 -16.89
N GLN A 90 1.14 -12.01 -16.26
CA GLN A 90 1.65 -13.28 -16.80
C GLN A 90 0.54 -14.31 -17.00
N GLU A 91 -0.39 -14.44 -16.02
CA GLU A 91 -1.55 -15.33 -16.17
C GLU A 91 -2.40 -14.97 -17.40
N HIS A 92 -2.71 -13.69 -17.58
CA HIS A 92 -3.52 -13.21 -18.69
C HIS A 92 -2.81 -13.40 -20.04
N LEU A 93 -1.51 -13.14 -20.11
CA LEU A 93 -0.72 -13.36 -21.33
C LEU A 93 -0.68 -14.86 -21.70
N ARG A 94 -0.45 -15.75 -20.71
CA ARG A 94 -0.48 -17.21 -20.95
C ARG A 94 -1.87 -17.71 -21.37
N ALA A 95 -2.93 -17.04 -20.93
CA ALA A 95 -4.30 -17.30 -21.35
C ALA A 95 -4.66 -16.70 -22.74
N GLY A 96 -3.70 -16.08 -23.42
CA GLY A 96 -3.88 -15.51 -24.76
C GLY A 96 -4.63 -14.19 -24.79
N ARG A 97 -4.68 -13.44 -23.68
CA ARG A 97 -5.25 -12.08 -23.66
C ARG A 97 -4.37 -11.13 -24.46
N ASP A 98 -5.00 -10.31 -25.28
CA ASP A 98 -4.32 -9.30 -26.06
C ASP A 98 -3.72 -8.22 -25.18
N SER A 99 -2.44 -7.92 -25.39
CA SER A 99 -1.69 -6.89 -24.68
C SER A 99 -0.42 -6.53 -25.42
N SER A 100 -0.05 -5.29 -25.41
CA SER A 100 1.24 -4.81 -25.92
C SER A 100 2.46 -5.38 -25.16
N LEU A 101 2.23 -5.98 -23.98
CA LEU A 101 3.25 -6.69 -23.22
C LEU A 101 3.61 -8.07 -23.78
N ALA A 102 2.77 -8.67 -24.64
CA ALA A 102 2.98 -10.02 -25.18
C ALA A 102 4.28 -10.18 -25.99
N LYS A 103 4.87 -9.08 -26.43
CA LYS A 103 6.15 -9.07 -27.20
C LYS A 103 7.40 -9.13 -26.32
N TYR A 104 7.26 -8.99 -24.98
CA TYR A 104 8.38 -9.01 -24.03
C TYR A 104 8.47 -10.37 -23.32
N SER A 105 9.66 -10.72 -22.84
CA SER A 105 9.81 -11.88 -21.98
C SER A 105 9.19 -11.61 -20.60
N GLU A 106 8.68 -12.65 -19.94
CA GLU A 106 8.11 -12.52 -18.59
C GLU A 106 9.10 -11.92 -17.58
N ALA A 107 10.40 -12.17 -17.77
CA ALA A 107 11.45 -11.66 -16.91
C ALA A 107 11.70 -10.14 -17.05
N ASP A 108 11.35 -9.57 -18.19
CA ASP A 108 11.53 -8.15 -18.49
C ASP A 108 10.33 -7.30 -18.01
N ILE A 109 9.18 -7.95 -17.75
CA ILE A 109 7.96 -7.25 -17.31
C ILE A 109 8.05 -6.96 -15.81
N ASN A 110 7.97 -5.70 -15.46
CA ASN A 110 7.87 -5.21 -14.08
C ASN A 110 6.67 -4.27 -13.91
N ALA A 111 6.40 -3.84 -12.68
CA ALA A 111 5.24 -2.98 -12.41
C ALA A 111 5.32 -1.65 -13.18
N GLU A 112 6.50 -1.03 -13.31
CA GLU A 112 6.69 0.20 -14.08
C GLU A 112 6.29 0.02 -15.54
N PHE A 113 6.66 -1.12 -16.15
CA PHE A 113 6.23 -1.50 -17.51
C PHE A 113 4.71 -1.56 -17.63
N VAL A 114 4.04 -2.17 -16.64
CA VAL A 114 2.57 -2.28 -16.65
C VAL A 114 1.92 -0.89 -16.60
N PHE A 115 2.40 0.00 -15.72
CA PHE A 115 1.90 1.38 -15.64
C PHE A 115 2.18 2.17 -16.94
N LYS A 116 3.37 2.02 -17.53
CA LYS A 116 3.73 2.66 -18.79
C LYS A 116 2.81 2.23 -19.92
N HIS A 117 2.63 0.91 -20.12
CA HIS A 117 1.78 0.38 -21.18
C HIS A 117 0.30 0.72 -20.98
N ALA A 118 -0.16 0.79 -19.73
CA ALA A 118 -1.49 1.30 -19.42
C ALA A 118 -1.67 2.76 -19.88
N ALA A 119 -0.67 3.61 -19.64
CA ALA A 119 -0.69 5.01 -20.09
C ALA A 119 -0.64 5.12 -21.63
N GLU A 120 0.02 4.19 -22.31
CA GLU A 120 0.07 4.06 -23.78
C GLU A 120 -1.19 3.45 -24.40
N GLY A 121 -2.15 3.03 -23.58
CA GLY A 121 -3.46 2.58 -24.07
C GLY A 121 -3.76 1.10 -23.92
N ASP A 122 -2.85 0.28 -23.36
CA ASP A 122 -3.05 -1.15 -23.17
C ASP A 122 -4.22 -1.43 -22.21
N ASP A 123 -5.25 -2.12 -22.72
CA ASP A 123 -6.49 -2.34 -21.95
C ASP A 123 -6.34 -3.40 -20.86
N LEU A 124 -5.47 -4.39 -21.03
CA LEU A 124 -5.17 -5.37 -19.98
C LEU A 124 -4.47 -4.66 -18.81
N CYS A 125 -3.45 -3.86 -19.09
CA CYS A 125 -2.70 -3.13 -18.08
C CYS A 125 -3.61 -2.14 -17.32
N LYS A 126 -4.47 -1.40 -18.05
CA LYS A 126 -5.47 -0.50 -17.43
C LYS A 126 -6.40 -1.25 -16.48
N HIS A 127 -6.94 -2.39 -16.95
CA HIS A 127 -7.86 -3.21 -16.17
C HIS A 127 -7.22 -3.69 -14.85
N LEU A 128 -6.02 -4.25 -14.92
CA LEU A 128 -5.33 -4.77 -13.75
C LEU A 128 -4.94 -3.67 -12.73
N ILE A 129 -4.54 -2.49 -13.22
CA ILE A 129 -4.26 -1.33 -12.36
C ILE A 129 -5.54 -0.82 -11.69
N GLU A 130 -6.67 -0.79 -12.40
CA GLU A 130 -7.95 -0.38 -11.84
C GLU A 130 -8.45 -1.37 -10.79
N GLU A 131 -8.31 -2.68 -11.04
CA GLU A 131 -8.64 -3.73 -10.09
C GLU A 131 -7.78 -3.65 -8.82
N ALA A 132 -6.47 -3.47 -8.96
CA ALA A 132 -5.56 -3.29 -7.82
C ALA A 132 -5.93 -2.05 -6.98
N ALA A 133 -6.30 -0.95 -7.62
CA ALA A 133 -6.76 0.26 -6.93
C ALA A 133 -8.12 0.06 -6.24
N ASP A 134 -9.04 -0.71 -6.85
CA ASP A 134 -10.36 -1.00 -6.24
C ASP A 134 -10.21 -1.84 -4.95
N TYR A 135 -9.34 -2.87 -4.95
CA TYR A 135 -9.02 -3.63 -3.74
C TYR A 135 -8.35 -2.78 -2.65
N LEU A 136 -7.44 -1.88 -3.02
CA LEU A 136 -6.83 -0.94 -2.06
C LEU A 136 -7.86 0.00 -1.46
N GLY A 137 -8.72 0.61 -2.28
CA GLY A 137 -9.78 1.48 -1.80
C GLY A 137 -10.76 0.76 -0.88
N PHE A 138 -11.15 -0.47 -1.22
CA PHE A 138 -11.96 -1.33 -0.37
C PHE A 138 -11.29 -1.64 0.98
N ALA A 139 -10.00 -1.99 0.96
CA ALA A 139 -9.21 -2.25 2.17
C ALA A 139 -9.12 -0.99 3.05
N CYS A 140 -8.91 0.18 2.46
CA CYS A 140 -8.89 1.46 3.17
C CYS A 140 -10.21 1.72 3.91
N VAL A 141 -11.37 1.37 3.33
CA VAL A 141 -12.65 1.46 4.04
C VAL A 141 -12.66 0.60 5.29
N THR A 142 -12.18 -0.64 5.20
CA THR A 142 -12.12 -1.55 6.35
C THR A 142 -11.19 -1.01 7.44
N PHE A 143 -9.99 -0.54 7.06
CA PHE A 143 -9.05 0.06 8.00
C PHE A 143 -9.63 1.29 8.69
N CYS A 144 -10.31 2.17 7.96
CA CYS A 144 -10.98 3.33 8.54
C CYS A 144 -12.06 2.95 9.54
N ARG A 145 -12.80 1.85 9.32
CA ARG A 145 -13.85 1.39 10.26
C ARG A 145 -13.28 0.76 11.53
N MET A 146 -12.08 0.20 11.45
CA MET A 146 -11.44 -0.47 12.58
C MET A 146 -10.59 0.47 13.42
N LEU A 147 -9.96 1.47 12.81
CA LEU A 147 -8.87 2.24 13.42
C LEU A 147 -9.14 3.75 13.44
N ASP A 148 -10.13 4.24 12.70
CA ASP A 148 -10.54 5.65 12.61
C ASP A 148 -9.35 6.63 12.47
N PRO A 149 -8.48 6.45 11.46
CA PRO A 149 -7.30 7.28 11.30
C PRO A 149 -7.65 8.67 10.77
N GLU A 150 -6.81 9.67 11.06
CA GLU A 150 -6.89 11.01 10.48
C GLU A 150 -6.49 11.00 9.00
N ILE A 151 -5.52 10.14 8.63
CA ILE A 151 -4.99 10.02 7.27
C ILE A 151 -4.48 8.60 6.99
N ILE A 152 -4.55 8.19 5.72
CA ILE A 152 -3.85 7.00 5.19
C ILE A 152 -2.74 7.48 4.27
N VAL A 153 -1.50 7.05 4.55
CA VAL A 153 -0.31 7.38 3.77
C VAL A 153 0.05 6.20 2.87
N LEU A 154 0.22 6.45 1.59
CA LEU A 154 0.62 5.46 0.59
C LEU A 154 2.09 5.69 0.20
N SER A 155 2.92 4.68 0.36
CA SER A 155 4.35 4.69 0.06
C SER A 155 4.75 3.51 -0.84
N GLY A 156 6.02 3.45 -1.22
CA GLY A 156 6.57 2.35 -2.01
C GLY A 156 6.50 2.58 -3.51
N GLY A 157 7.17 1.70 -4.27
CA GLY A 157 7.39 1.89 -5.71
C GLY A 157 6.11 2.03 -6.55
N ILE A 158 5.02 1.36 -6.18
CA ILE A 158 3.74 1.52 -6.89
C ILE A 158 3.11 2.90 -6.59
N ALA A 159 3.25 3.43 -5.38
CA ALA A 159 2.77 4.77 -5.07
C ALA A 159 3.51 5.85 -5.87
N GLU A 160 4.76 5.58 -6.29
CA GLU A 160 5.54 6.45 -7.18
C GLU A 160 5.01 6.49 -8.62
N ALA A 161 4.08 5.60 -9.03
CA ALA A 161 3.37 5.71 -10.30
C ALA A 161 2.56 7.02 -10.42
N GLY A 162 2.44 7.76 -9.33
CA GLY A 162 2.00 9.15 -9.30
C GLY A 162 0.54 9.33 -8.90
N GLU A 163 0.14 10.61 -8.91
CA GLU A 163 -1.16 11.06 -8.41
C GLU A 163 -2.34 10.38 -9.13
N THR A 164 -2.19 10.04 -10.40
CA THR A 164 -3.23 9.36 -11.16
C THR A 164 -3.62 8.01 -10.55
N TYR A 165 -2.66 7.26 -9.99
CA TYR A 165 -2.95 5.99 -9.33
C TYR A 165 -3.57 6.20 -7.95
N ILE A 166 -3.07 7.16 -7.19
CA ILE A 166 -3.63 7.54 -5.88
C ILE A 166 -5.08 7.99 -6.02
N GLU A 167 -5.39 8.76 -7.07
CA GLU A 167 -6.76 9.19 -7.35
C GLU A 167 -7.70 8.01 -7.69
N LYS A 168 -7.20 6.95 -8.34
CA LYS A 168 -7.98 5.72 -8.54
C LYS A 168 -8.33 5.07 -7.20
N ILE A 169 -7.37 5.02 -6.26
CA ILE A 169 -7.59 4.47 -4.92
C ILE A 169 -8.59 5.34 -4.13
N ARG A 170 -8.49 6.66 -4.20
CA ARG A 170 -9.46 7.60 -3.59
C ARG A 170 -10.88 7.40 -4.13
N ARG A 171 -11.02 7.23 -5.46
CA ARG A 171 -12.32 6.95 -6.08
C ARG A 171 -12.90 5.60 -5.64
N ALA A 172 -12.06 4.58 -5.55
CA ALA A 172 -12.46 3.27 -5.06
C ALA A 172 -12.88 3.35 -3.58
N TYR A 173 -12.11 4.04 -2.74
CA TYR A 173 -12.48 4.31 -1.35
C TYR A 173 -13.84 5.01 -1.25
N ALA A 174 -14.07 6.07 -2.03
CA ALA A 174 -15.34 6.79 -2.05
C ALA A 174 -16.51 5.92 -2.53
N LYS A 175 -16.28 5.03 -3.50
CA LYS A 175 -17.27 4.07 -4.03
C LYS A 175 -17.72 3.08 -2.95
N HIS A 176 -16.81 2.60 -2.12
CA HIS A 176 -17.05 1.54 -1.14
C HIS A 176 -17.40 2.09 0.26
N THR A 177 -17.17 3.37 0.51
CA THR A 177 -17.43 3.96 1.83
C THR A 177 -18.90 4.31 2.05
N TRP A 178 -19.27 4.52 3.30
CA TRP A 178 -20.62 4.96 3.68
C TRP A 178 -20.89 6.39 3.23
N ALA A 179 -22.01 6.60 2.53
CA ALA A 179 -22.46 7.94 2.16
C ALA A 179 -22.78 8.85 3.37
N LYS A 180 -23.08 8.25 4.52
CA LYS A 180 -23.42 8.98 5.77
C LYS A 180 -22.21 9.22 6.69
N PHE A 181 -21.00 8.82 6.30
CA PHE A 181 -19.82 9.06 7.13
C PHE A 181 -19.43 10.53 7.00
N PRO A 182 -19.36 11.28 8.12
CA PRO A 182 -19.29 12.74 8.07
C PRO A 182 -17.93 13.27 7.56
N ASN A 183 -16.83 12.52 7.76
CA ASN A 183 -15.51 12.95 7.37
C ASN A 183 -14.82 11.82 6.58
N PRO A 184 -14.64 11.97 5.27
CA PRO A 184 -13.79 11.06 4.51
C PRO A 184 -12.34 11.18 5.00
N VAL A 185 -11.70 10.04 5.28
CA VAL A 185 -10.29 10.02 5.61
C VAL A 185 -9.48 10.41 4.38
N LEU A 186 -8.46 11.23 4.56
CA LEU A 186 -7.56 11.61 3.49
C LEU A 186 -6.65 10.43 3.12
N ILE A 187 -6.44 10.22 1.83
CA ILE A 187 -5.49 9.23 1.32
C ILE A 187 -4.42 10.00 0.54
N GLU A 188 -3.21 10.01 1.04
CA GLU A 188 -2.13 10.85 0.53
C GLU A 188 -0.86 10.04 0.25
N LYS A 189 -0.06 10.54 -0.68
CA LYS A 189 1.26 9.97 -0.96
C LYS A 189 2.23 10.31 0.17
N ALA A 190 3.10 9.35 0.50
CA ALA A 190 4.24 9.56 1.38
C ALA A 190 5.18 10.66 0.84
N SER A 191 5.74 11.47 1.73
CA SER A 191 6.61 12.59 1.36
C SER A 191 8.00 12.56 2.02
N ALA A 192 8.29 11.61 2.92
CA ALA A 192 9.62 11.44 3.51
C ALA A 192 10.68 10.97 2.49
N GLY A 193 10.25 10.50 1.32
CA GLY A 193 11.11 10.19 0.17
C GLY A 193 11.88 8.89 0.31
N TYR A 194 12.89 8.74 -0.57
CA TYR A 194 13.72 7.55 -0.69
C TYR A 194 14.49 7.21 0.59
N ASP A 195 14.86 8.23 1.36
CA ASP A 195 15.64 8.09 2.60
C ASP A 195 14.77 7.77 3.83
N SER A 196 13.48 7.46 3.65
CA SER A 196 12.54 7.18 4.74
C SER A 196 13.04 6.10 5.71
N GLY A 197 13.69 5.04 5.21
CA GLY A 197 14.28 3.99 6.04
C GLY A 197 15.39 4.53 6.98
N ILE A 198 16.28 5.38 6.47
CA ILE A 198 17.37 6.00 7.26
C ILE A 198 16.79 7.00 8.25
N ILE A 199 15.91 7.87 7.80
CA ILE A 199 15.23 8.87 8.65
C ILE A 199 14.47 8.18 9.79
N GLY A 200 13.74 7.12 9.45
CA GLY A 200 12.98 6.33 10.42
C GLY A 200 13.87 5.62 11.45
N ALA A 201 15.01 5.05 11.03
CA ALA A 201 15.97 4.46 11.95
C ALA A 201 16.49 5.49 12.99
N VAL A 202 16.73 6.72 12.55
CA VAL A 202 17.10 7.83 13.45
C VAL A 202 15.92 8.19 14.37
N ALA A 203 14.69 8.20 13.86
CA ALA A 203 13.48 8.46 14.66
C ALA A 203 13.30 7.44 15.79
N VAL A 204 13.53 6.13 15.48
CA VAL A 204 13.52 5.06 16.49
C VAL A 204 14.52 5.34 17.62
N CYS A 205 15.76 5.69 17.29
CA CYS A 205 16.79 6.01 18.27
C CYS A 205 16.41 7.22 19.13
N LYS A 206 15.78 8.23 18.54
CA LYS A 206 15.33 9.45 19.24
C LYS A 206 14.21 9.15 20.21
N ASN A 207 13.23 8.33 19.83
CA ASN A 207 12.10 7.99 20.68
C ASN A 207 12.53 7.15 21.90
N GLN A 208 13.51 6.26 21.76
CA GLN A 208 14.03 5.49 22.88
C GLN A 208 14.80 6.34 23.91
N ARG A 209 15.37 7.48 23.50
CA ARG A 209 16.04 8.40 24.44
C ARG A 209 15.09 9.23 25.29
N LYS A 210 13.81 9.28 24.92
CA LYS A 210 12.81 10.05 25.69
C LYS A 210 12.27 9.29 26.91
N GLY A 211 12.64 7.98 27.14
CA GLY A 211 12.27 7.17 28.31
C GLY A 211 10.82 7.28 28.77
N PRO A 212 10.30 6.32 29.54
CA PRO A 212 8.99 6.50 30.15
C PRO A 212 8.98 7.68 31.12
#